data_dea3d7933d6191364b41f8c53be20c4d
#
_entry.id   dea3d7933d6191364b41f8c53be20c4d
#
_cell.length_a   1.000
_cell.length_b   1.000
_cell.length_c   1.000
_cell.angle_alpha   90.00
_cell.angle_beta   90.00
_cell.angle_gamma   90.00
#
_symmetry.space_group_name_H-M   'P 1'
#
loop_
_entity.id
_entity.type
_entity.pdbx_description
1 polymer ?
#
loop_
_entity_poly.entity_id
_entity_poly.type
_entity_poly.pdbx_seq_one_letter_code
_entity_poly.pdbx_strand_id
1 'polypeptide(L)' 'MTEASNSTVTPEQLAEVIAEFEQYRDRLYNETMATAKKAKLSKKLAMAQLQPQLDQIDSKLEQLRNQYSTVNS' A
#
# COMPACT_ATOMS: atom_id res chain seq x y z
N MET A 1 12.03 0.96 26.79
CA MET A 1 11.51 0.77 26.39
C MET A 1 11.01 0.41 25.81
N THR A 2 11.01 0.47 25.62
CA THR A 2 10.48 0.34 25.10
C THR A 2 10.01 -0.28 24.57
N GLU A 3 10.24 -0.83 24.30
CA GLU A 3 9.82 -1.44 23.65
C GLU A 3 8.81 -2.17 23.67
N ALA A 4 8.71 -2.81 24.38
CA ALA A 4 7.53 -3.60 24.52
C ALA A 4 6.32 -2.88 24.06
N SER A 5 6.32 -1.65 24.28
CA SER A 5 5.24 -0.83 23.76
C SER A 5 5.12 -0.97 22.25
N ASN A 6 6.18 -1.42 21.62
CA ASN A 6 6.16 -1.56 20.16
C ASN A 6 5.25 -2.67 19.72
N SER A 7 5.02 -3.64 20.57
CA SER A 7 4.15 -4.73 20.19
C SER A 7 2.69 -4.38 20.36
N THR A 8 2.41 -3.23 20.94
CA THR A 8 1.04 -2.82 21.15
C THR A 8 0.65 -1.77 20.13
N VAL A 9 0.30 -2.21 18.97
CA VAL A 9 -0.18 -1.32 17.92
C VAL A 9 -1.68 -1.16 18.10
N THR A 10 -2.12 0.09 18.21
CA THR A 10 -3.54 0.35 18.40
C THR A 10 -4.29 0.20 17.07
N PRO A 11 -5.59 -0.10 17.11
CA PRO A 11 -6.37 -0.14 15.87
C PRO A 11 -6.33 1.17 15.10
N GLU A 12 -6.28 2.29 15.81
CA GLU A 12 -6.19 3.59 15.13
C GLU A 12 -4.90 3.72 14.35
N GLN A 13 -3.77 3.27 14.94
CA GLN A 13 -2.49 3.33 14.25
C GLN A 13 -2.49 2.43 13.03
N LEU A 14 -3.07 1.24 13.14
CA LEU A 14 -3.17 0.36 11.99
C LEU A 14 -4.03 0.96 10.90
N ALA A 15 -5.15 1.56 11.27
CA ALA A 15 -6.02 2.19 10.29
C ALA A 15 -5.30 3.32 9.56
N GLU A 16 -4.49 4.10 10.27
CA GLU A 16 -3.72 5.17 9.65
C GLU A 16 -2.72 4.62 8.65
N VAL A 17 -2.00 3.57 9.05
CA VAL A 17 -1.00 2.98 8.17
C VAL A 17 -1.68 2.38 6.93
N ILE A 18 -2.81 1.73 7.11
CA ILE A 18 -3.56 1.18 5.98
C ILE A 18 -3.95 2.29 5.02
N ALA A 19 -4.47 3.40 5.56
CA ALA A 19 -4.88 4.53 4.72
C ALA A 19 -3.69 5.10 3.97
N GLU A 20 -2.53 5.20 4.62
CA GLU A 20 -1.33 5.72 3.98
C GLU A 20 -0.88 4.81 2.83
N PHE A 21 -0.94 3.50 3.04
CA PHE A 21 -0.58 2.56 1.97
C PHE A 21 -1.55 2.65 0.81
N GLU A 22 -2.84 2.82 1.11
CA GLU A 22 -3.83 2.96 0.05
C GLU A 22 -3.61 4.23 -0.76
N GLN A 23 -3.27 5.33 -0.09
CA GLN A 23 -2.95 6.57 -0.77
C GLN A 23 -1.67 6.43 -1.60
N TYR A 24 -0.68 5.77 -1.04
CA TYR A 24 0.57 5.54 -1.76
C TYR A 24 0.31 4.71 -3.02
N ARG A 25 -0.54 3.70 -2.91
CA ARG A 25 -0.89 2.87 -4.04
C ARG A 25 -1.55 3.69 -5.15
N ASP A 26 -2.49 4.53 -4.78
CA ASP A 26 -3.17 5.39 -5.74
C ASP A 26 -2.20 6.34 -6.41
N ARG A 27 -1.33 6.94 -5.62
CA ARG A 27 -0.34 7.89 -6.15
C ARG A 27 0.60 7.19 -7.12
N LEU A 28 1.09 6.02 -6.71
CA LEU A 28 2.00 5.26 -7.56
C LEU A 28 1.35 4.93 -8.90
N TYR A 29 0.11 4.48 -8.86
CA TYR A 29 -0.62 4.16 -10.06
C TYR A 29 -0.77 5.40 -10.95
N ASN A 30 -1.24 6.49 -10.37
CA ASN A 30 -1.51 7.70 -11.13
C ASN A 30 -0.23 8.29 -11.72
N GLU A 31 0.85 8.32 -10.94
CA GLU A 31 2.11 8.87 -11.41
C GLU A 31 2.72 8.00 -12.50
N THR A 32 2.62 6.69 -12.34
CA THR A 32 3.14 5.78 -13.36
C THR A 32 2.37 5.95 -14.67
N MET A 33 1.06 6.07 -14.60
CA MET A 33 0.25 6.25 -15.80
C MET A 33 0.53 7.59 -16.45
N ALA A 34 0.71 8.65 -15.66
CA ALA A 34 1.03 9.96 -16.20
C ALA A 34 2.39 9.95 -16.90
N THR A 35 3.37 9.29 -16.29
CA THR A 35 4.70 9.17 -16.88
C THR A 35 4.65 8.37 -18.18
N ALA A 36 3.90 7.28 -18.17
CA ALA A 36 3.77 6.45 -19.35
C ALA A 36 3.14 7.24 -20.50
N LYS A 37 2.13 8.05 -20.18
CA LYS A 37 1.48 8.88 -21.18
C LYS A 37 2.46 9.88 -21.79
N LYS A 38 3.27 10.51 -20.96
CA LYS A 38 4.27 11.44 -21.43
C LYS A 38 5.32 10.77 -22.31
N ALA A 39 5.69 9.56 -21.94
CA ALA A 39 6.69 8.80 -22.70
C ALA A 39 6.07 8.06 -23.86
N LYS A 40 4.76 8.19 -24.06
CA LYS A 40 4.04 7.54 -25.15
C LYS A 40 4.14 6.01 -25.07
N LEU A 41 4.20 5.51 -23.86
CA LEU A 41 4.17 4.06 -23.62
C LEU A 41 2.72 3.60 -23.54
N SER A 42 2.48 2.36 -23.93
CA SER A 42 1.13 1.81 -23.84
C SER A 42 0.76 1.58 -22.39
N LYS A 43 -0.53 1.70 -22.09
CA LYS A 43 -1.02 1.42 -20.75
C LYS A 43 -0.69 -0.01 -20.36
N LYS A 44 -0.79 -0.95 -21.31
CA LYS A 44 -0.50 -2.35 -21.04
C LYS A 44 0.93 -2.54 -20.58
N LEU A 45 1.88 -1.87 -21.24
CA LEU A 45 3.28 -1.96 -20.86
C LEU A 45 3.51 -1.34 -19.49
N ALA A 46 2.91 -0.18 -19.25
CA ALA A 46 3.03 0.49 -17.98
C ALA A 46 2.48 -0.38 -16.85
N MET A 47 1.34 -1.03 -17.08
CA MET A 47 0.75 -1.92 -16.09
C MET A 47 1.64 -3.13 -15.83
N ALA A 48 2.27 -3.66 -16.88
CA ALA A 48 3.16 -4.80 -16.70
C ALA A 48 4.33 -4.46 -15.78
N GLN A 49 4.84 -3.23 -15.89
CA GLN A 49 5.92 -2.77 -15.02
C GLN A 49 5.44 -2.44 -13.62
N LEU A 50 4.23 -1.96 -13.51
CA LEU A 50 3.67 -1.51 -12.24
C LEU A 50 3.12 -2.67 -11.41
N GLN A 51 2.64 -3.72 -12.06
CA GLN A 51 1.93 -4.80 -11.38
C GLN A 51 2.72 -5.44 -10.23
N PRO A 52 4.03 -5.75 -10.40
CA PRO A 52 4.77 -6.32 -9.27
C PRO A 52 4.79 -5.41 -8.05
N GLN A 53 4.87 -4.11 -8.27
CA GLN A 53 4.87 -3.15 -7.17
C GLN A 53 3.50 -3.10 -6.50
N LEU A 54 2.44 -3.10 -7.29
CA LEU A 54 1.08 -3.11 -6.75
C LEU A 54 0.84 -4.39 -5.96
N ASP A 55 1.34 -5.51 -6.46
CA ASP A 55 1.18 -6.79 -5.77
C ASP A 55 1.83 -6.76 -4.40
N GLN A 56 3.02 -6.16 -4.30
CA GLN A 56 3.71 -6.05 -3.02
C GLN A 56 2.92 -5.16 -2.05
N ILE A 57 2.39 -4.06 -2.55
CA ILE A 57 1.60 -3.16 -1.74
C ILE A 57 0.32 -3.86 -1.29
N ASP A 58 -0.33 -4.57 -2.20
CA ASP A 58 -1.56 -5.29 -1.88
C ASP A 58 -1.32 -6.37 -0.83
N SER A 59 -0.20 -7.09 -0.93
CA SER A 59 0.15 -8.08 0.08
C SER A 59 0.34 -7.45 1.44
N LYS A 60 1.02 -6.30 1.47
CA LYS A 60 1.23 -5.59 2.73
C LYS A 60 -0.09 -5.08 3.29
N LEU A 61 -0.95 -4.56 2.43
CA LEU A 61 -2.27 -4.10 2.86
C LEU A 61 -3.07 -5.26 3.45
N GLU A 62 -3.01 -6.42 2.83
CA GLU A 62 -3.73 -7.58 3.35
C GLU A 62 -3.22 -7.97 4.73
N GLN A 63 -1.91 -7.97 4.92
CA GLN A 63 -1.33 -8.26 6.22
C GLN A 63 -1.80 -7.26 7.28
N LEU A 64 -1.80 -5.99 6.91
CA LEU A 64 -2.21 -4.94 7.83
C LEU A 64 -3.69 -5.05 8.18
N ARG A 65 -4.52 -5.36 7.19
CA ARG A 65 -5.94 -5.54 7.43
C ARG A 65 -6.22 -6.74 8.32
N ASN A 66 -5.45 -7.81 8.14
CA ASN A 66 -5.56 -8.98 9.00
C ASN A 66 -5.18 -8.65 10.43
N GLN A 67 -4.10 -7.88 10.61
CA GLN A 67 -3.71 -7.43 11.94
C GLN A 67 -4.79 -6.57 12.57
N TYR A 68 -5.34 -5.66 11.78
CA TYR A 68 -6.40 -4.78 12.26
C TYR A 68 -7.60 -5.58 12.72
N SER A 69 -7.97 -6.58 11.94
CA SER A 69 -9.10 -7.43 12.27
C SER A 69 -8.84 -8.18 13.58
N THR A 70 -7.61 -8.67 13.76
CA THR A 70 -7.24 -9.41 14.96
C THR A 70 -7.26 -8.52 16.20
N VAL A 71 -6.68 -7.32 16.09
CA VAL A 71 -6.60 -6.41 17.24
C VAL A 71 -7.96 -5.87 17.60
N ASN A 72 -8.83 -5.76 16.60
CA ASN A 72 -10.12 -5.10 16.75
C ASN A 72 -11.23 -6.05 17.18
N SER A 73 -10.96 -7.34 17.19
CA SER A 73 -12.00 -8.33 17.54
C SER A 73 -11.97 -8.77 18.99
#